data_cf90e31c172eca3fdedeabded9bc2ecd
#
_entry.id   cf90e31c172eca3fdedeabded9bc2ecd
#
_cell.length_a   1.000
_cell.length_b   1.000
_cell.length_c   1.000
_cell.angle_alpha   90.00
_cell.angle_beta   90.00
_cell.angle_gamma   90.00
#
_symmetry.space_group_name_H-M   'P 1'
#
loop_
_entity.id
_entity.type
_entity.pdbx_description
1 polymer ?
#
loop_
_entity_poly.entity_id
_entity_poly.type
_entity_poly.pdbx_seq_one_letter_code
_entity_poly.pdbx_strand_id
1 'polypeptide(L)'
;MKENHQKIKLLKLIELLRQETDELHPLSTNEICSRLSTMGISCERRTLAKDIALLNEQGFEVMWCRVGKEKGYYIEDRGFSVPELKILIDAVQAENFITEKKSAELIDKISALGGSHWADILKSNLVCFNTRKHSNETIYYSVGYLEDAIQQENKVLFRYFDLNENGEKVYRRDGHRYVVEPVALVFYEDNYYVVVYSAKHDSTANYRVDRMDSVEVLDEPVSQKALALRNEVAEYTERAFKMYGGQPVDLVIEFDDKLIGVVYDKFGEDTKMLRAQEHKCVATVKVQISPTFWGWLFPVSYTHLRAHETLRY
;
A
#
# COMPACT_ATOMS: atom_id res chain seq x y z
N MET A 1 -3.31 -28.65 -35.03
CA MET A 1 -4.51 -28.21 -34.28
C MET A 1 -4.73 -28.95 -32.94
N LYS A 2 -4.57 -30.28 -32.86
CA LYS A 2 -4.76 -31.02 -31.59
C LYS A 2 -3.86 -30.61 -30.44
N GLU A 3 -2.62 -30.25 -30.69
CA GLU A 3 -1.62 -29.86 -29.69
C GLU A 3 -1.94 -28.53 -29.03
N ASN A 4 -2.53 -27.59 -29.74
CA ASN A 4 -2.98 -26.31 -29.15
C ASN A 4 -4.19 -26.47 -28.21
N HIS A 5 -5.10 -27.39 -28.49
CA HIS A 5 -6.25 -27.66 -27.64
C HIS A 5 -5.84 -28.22 -26.27
N GLN A 6 -4.81 -29.06 -26.23
CA GLN A 6 -4.36 -29.66 -24.97
C GLN A 6 -3.63 -28.64 -24.08
N LYS A 7 -2.85 -27.75 -24.68
CA LYS A 7 -2.22 -26.64 -23.95
C LYS A 7 -3.24 -25.69 -23.34
N ILE A 8 -4.25 -25.31 -24.12
CA ILE A 8 -5.38 -24.46 -23.64
C ILE A 8 -6.15 -25.16 -22.53
N LYS A 9 -6.38 -26.48 -22.63
CA LYS A 9 -7.06 -27.25 -21.60
C LYS A 9 -6.34 -27.17 -20.26
N LEU A 10 -5.03 -27.34 -20.20
CA LEU A 10 -4.26 -27.25 -18.96
C LEU A 10 -4.34 -25.85 -18.33
N LEU A 11 -4.22 -24.80 -19.13
CA LEU A 11 -4.36 -23.41 -18.66
C LEU A 11 -5.77 -23.16 -18.09
N LYS A 12 -6.81 -23.62 -18.77
CA LYS A 12 -8.18 -23.46 -18.29
C LYS A 12 -8.52 -24.35 -17.10
N LEU A 13 -7.91 -25.50 -17.00
CA LEU A 13 -8.04 -26.38 -15.83
C LEU A 13 -7.46 -25.74 -14.57
N ILE A 14 -6.24 -25.20 -14.67
CA ILE A 14 -5.61 -24.54 -13.52
C ILE A 14 -6.37 -23.25 -13.12
N GLU A 15 -6.82 -22.49 -14.10
CA GLU A 15 -7.64 -21.30 -13.87
C GLU A 15 -8.95 -21.64 -13.14
N LEU A 16 -9.68 -22.66 -13.62
CA LEU A 16 -10.91 -23.16 -13.02
C LEU A 16 -10.69 -23.60 -11.56
N LEU A 17 -9.65 -24.43 -11.34
CA LEU A 17 -9.35 -24.92 -9.98
C LEU A 17 -8.99 -23.78 -9.04
N ARG A 18 -8.20 -22.82 -9.49
CA ARG A 18 -7.85 -21.65 -8.69
C ARG A 18 -9.04 -20.75 -8.36
N GLN A 19 -9.96 -20.60 -9.29
CA GLN A 19 -11.13 -19.72 -9.10
C GLN A 19 -12.23 -20.35 -8.27
N GLU A 20 -12.50 -21.65 -8.46
CA GLU A 20 -13.73 -22.26 -7.98
C GLU A 20 -13.54 -23.34 -6.92
N THR A 21 -12.30 -23.66 -6.50
CA THR A 21 -12.07 -24.72 -5.52
C THR A 21 -11.27 -24.25 -4.31
N ASP A 22 -11.48 -24.87 -3.19
CA ASP A 22 -10.66 -24.85 -1.99
C ASP A 22 -10.85 -26.19 -1.23
N GLU A 23 -10.22 -26.34 -0.07
CA GLU A 23 -10.32 -27.56 0.73
C GLU A 23 -11.78 -27.93 1.09
N LEU A 24 -12.62 -26.93 1.34
CA LEU A 24 -14.03 -27.12 1.70
C LEU A 24 -14.94 -27.27 0.48
N HIS A 25 -14.50 -26.81 -0.69
CA HIS A 25 -15.27 -26.80 -1.94
C HIS A 25 -14.50 -27.48 -3.08
N PRO A 26 -14.16 -28.77 -2.95
CA PRO A 26 -13.49 -29.51 -4.01
C PRO A 26 -14.49 -29.80 -5.15
N LEU A 27 -14.03 -29.74 -6.40
CA LEU A 27 -14.82 -30.16 -7.56
C LEU A 27 -14.56 -31.61 -7.92
N SER A 28 -15.62 -32.39 -8.08
CA SER A 28 -15.52 -33.77 -8.58
C SER A 28 -15.02 -33.83 -10.02
N THR A 29 -14.49 -35.00 -10.42
CA THR A 29 -14.04 -35.23 -11.80
C THR A 29 -15.13 -34.88 -12.84
N ASN A 30 -16.40 -35.17 -12.50
CA ASN A 30 -17.53 -34.88 -13.40
C ASN A 30 -17.79 -33.39 -13.52
N GLU A 31 -17.80 -32.67 -12.41
CA GLU A 31 -18.01 -31.22 -12.39
C GLU A 31 -16.91 -30.49 -13.16
N ILE A 32 -15.64 -30.86 -12.97
CA ILE A 32 -14.52 -30.28 -13.74
C ILE A 32 -14.72 -30.51 -15.23
N CYS A 33 -15.02 -31.74 -15.64
CA CYS A 33 -15.26 -32.04 -17.06
C CYS A 33 -16.48 -31.29 -17.61
N SER A 34 -17.56 -31.14 -16.84
CA SER A 34 -18.74 -30.38 -17.23
C SER A 34 -18.39 -28.90 -17.42
N ARG A 35 -17.68 -28.27 -16.47
CA ARG A 35 -17.30 -26.86 -16.55
C ARG A 35 -16.34 -26.57 -17.69
N LEU A 36 -15.35 -27.42 -17.92
CA LEU A 36 -14.47 -27.30 -19.09
C LEU A 36 -15.25 -27.43 -20.41
N SER A 37 -16.25 -28.32 -20.44
CA SER A 37 -17.12 -28.48 -21.60
C SER A 37 -17.96 -27.21 -21.90
N THR A 38 -18.47 -26.52 -20.87
CA THR A 38 -19.18 -25.24 -21.06
C THR A 38 -18.25 -24.13 -21.61
N MET A 39 -16.96 -24.23 -21.36
CA MET A 39 -15.93 -23.35 -21.96
C MET A 39 -15.51 -23.79 -23.37
N GLY A 40 -16.17 -24.79 -23.95
CA GLY A 40 -15.82 -25.33 -25.28
C GLY A 40 -14.59 -26.25 -25.30
N ILE A 41 -14.18 -26.75 -24.12
CA ILE A 41 -12.99 -27.60 -23.98
C ILE A 41 -13.40 -29.04 -23.73
N SER A 42 -13.06 -29.95 -24.64
CA SER A 42 -13.32 -31.37 -24.46
C SER A 42 -12.47 -31.93 -23.32
N CYS A 43 -13.12 -32.56 -22.34
CA CYS A 43 -12.48 -33.19 -21.20
C CYS A 43 -13.05 -34.58 -20.94
N GLU A 44 -12.18 -35.58 -20.91
CA GLU A 44 -12.55 -36.93 -20.53
C GLU A 44 -11.96 -37.28 -19.16
N ARG A 45 -12.71 -38.03 -18.34
CA ARG A 45 -12.29 -38.43 -16.98
C ARG A 45 -10.91 -39.10 -16.95
N ARG A 46 -10.59 -39.96 -17.95
CA ARG A 46 -9.30 -40.66 -18.02
C ARG A 46 -8.11 -39.74 -18.30
N THR A 47 -8.32 -38.68 -19.06
CA THR A 47 -7.28 -37.69 -19.37
C THR A 47 -7.11 -36.67 -18.27
N LEU A 48 -8.17 -36.32 -17.52
CA LEU A 48 -8.12 -35.37 -16.43
C LEU A 48 -7.11 -35.78 -15.34
N ALA A 49 -7.11 -37.07 -14.95
CA ALA A 49 -6.15 -37.55 -13.93
C ALA A 49 -4.68 -37.40 -14.40
N LYS A 50 -4.41 -37.58 -15.71
CA LYS A 50 -3.09 -37.36 -16.29
C LYS A 50 -2.72 -35.86 -16.34
N ASP A 51 -3.69 -35.02 -16.68
CA ASP A 51 -3.50 -33.57 -16.74
C ASP A 51 -3.18 -33.01 -15.33
N ILE A 52 -3.87 -33.51 -14.31
CA ILE A 52 -3.60 -33.15 -12.91
C ILE A 52 -2.23 -33.66 -12.44
N ALA A 53 -1.85 -34.88 -12.80
CA ALA A 53 -0.52 -35.41 -12.49
C ALA A 53 0.56 -34.53 -13.12
N LEU A 54 0.39 -34.13 -14.38
CA LEU A 54 1.30 -33.23 -15.08
C LEU A 54 1.39 -31.85 -14.42
N LEU A 55 0.26 -31.28 -13.96
CA LEU A 55 0.25 -30.02 -13.21
C LEU A 55 1.07 -30.16 -11.90
N ASN A 56 0.87 -31.25 -11.16
CA ASN A 56 1.61 -31.49 -9.93
C ASN A 56 3.12 -31.71 -10.17
N GLU A 57 3.50 -32.38 -11.25
CA GLU A 57 4.90 -32.47 -11.68
C GLU A 57 5.55 -31.11 -11.97
N GLN A 58 4.74 -30.13 -12.36
CA GLN A 58 5.15 -28.74 -12.58
C GLN A 58 4.98 -27.82 -11.37
N GLY A 59 4.67 -28.36 -10.20
CA GLY A 59 4.59 -27.62 -8.92
C GLY A 59 3.29 -26.88 -8.68
N PHE A 60 2.18 -27.24 -9.34
CA PHE A 60 0.88 -26.57 -9.11
C PHE A 60 0.09 -27.07 -7.91
N GLU A 61 0.55 -28.07 -7.18
CA GLU A 61 -0.03 -28.59 -5.92
C GLU A 61 -1.55 -28.78 -5.94
N VAL A 62 -2.06 -29.46 -6.97
CA VAL A 62 -3.48 -29.84 -7.04
C VAL A 62 -3.72 -30.99 -6.08
N MET A 63 -4.41 -30.69 -4.99
CA MET A 63 -4.79 -31.64 -3.96
C MET A 63 -6.03 -32.44 -4.37
N TRP A 64 -6.29 -33.55 -3.68
CA TRP A 64 -7.51 -34.31 -3.89
C TRP A 64 -8.08 -34.81 -2.56
N CYS A 65 -9.39 -34.92 -2.54
CA CYS A 65 -10.14 -35.55 -1.44
C CYS A 65 -11.25 -36.43 -1.99
N ARG A 66 -11.99 -37.11 -1.12
CA ARG A 66 -13.11 -37.95 -1.50
C ARG A 66 -14.42 -37.16 -1.42
N VAL A 67 -15.10 -36.99 -2.57
CA VAL A 67 -16.41 -36.36 -2.66
C VAL A 67 -17.42 -37.45 -3.04
N GLY A 68 -18.15 -37.97 -2.04
CA GLY A 68 -19.03 -39.09 -2.21
C GLY A 68 -18.31 -40.37 -2.68
N LYS A 69 -18.58 -40.81 -3.92
CA LYS A 69 -17.93 -41.98 -4.53
C LYS A 69 -16.83 -41.60 -5.51
N GLU A 70 -16.59 -40.34 -5.76
CA GLU A 70 -15.63 -39.82 -6.73
C GLU A 70 -14.44 -39.10 -6.05
N LYS A 71 -13.40 -38.84 -6.82
CA LYS A 71 -12.32 -37.92 -6.42
C LYS A 71 -12.76 -36.50 -6.72
N GLY A 72 -12.62 -35.63 -5.73
CA GLY A 72 -12.67 -34.18 -5.85
C GLY A 72 -11.27 -33.61 -5.84
N TYR A 73 -11.06 -32.55 -6.57
CA TYR A 73 -9.77 -31.86 -6.70
C TYR A 73 -9.91 -30.40 -6.28
N TYR A 74 -8.87 -29.86 -5.66
CA TYR A 74 -8.81 -28.47 -5.23
C TYR A 74 -7.38 -27.96 -5.20
N ILE A 75 -7.22 -26.64 -5.16
CA ILE A 75 -5.95 -25.96 -4.95
C ILE A 75 -6.02 -25.18 -3.65
N GLU A 76 -5.06 -25.43 -2.76
CA GLU A 76 -4.92 -24.72 -1.50
C GLU A 76 -3.96 -23.53 -1.65
N ASP A 77 -2.79 -23.77 -2.24
CA ASP A 77 -1.80 -22.70 -2.45
C ASP A 77 -2.20 -21.77 -3.59
N ARG A 78 -2.52 -20.53 -3.22
CA ARG A 78 -2.87 -19.43 -4.11
C ARG A 78 -1.85 -18.30 -4.12
N GLY A 79 -0.72 -18.45 -3.45
CA GLY A 79 0.27 -17.41 -3.25
C GLY A 79 -0.07 -16.42 -2.14
N PHE A 80 -1.35 -16.28 -1.76
CA PHE A 80 -1.81 -15.51 -0.60
C PHE A 80 -2.79 -16.34 0.23
N SER A 81 -2.58 -16.41 1.52
CA SER A 81 -3.53 -16.95 2.48
C SER A 81 -4.70 -15.98 2.70
N VAL A 82 -5.82 -16.50 3.20
CA VAL A 82 -7.01 -15.66 3.48
C VAL A 82 -6.72 -14.53 4.50
N PRO A 83 -5.96 -14.75 5.59
CA PRO A 83 -5.57 -13.67 6.50
C PRO A 83 -4.73 -12.57 5.81
N GLU A 84 -3.80 -12.93 4.91
CA GLU A 84 -3.00 -11.96 4.16
C GLU A 84 -3.87 -11.13 3.22
N LEU A 85 -4.80 -11.77 2.50
CA LEU A 85 -5.78 -11.05 1.66
C LEU A 85 -6.64 -10.11 2.49
N LYS A 86 -7.07 -10.52 3.68
CA LYS A 86 -7.83 -9.66 4.60
C LYS A 86 -7.05 -8.42 5.01
N ILE A 87 -5.77 -8.57 5.36
CA ILE A 87 -4.88 -7.44 5.71
C ILE A 87 -4.74 -6.49 4.53
N LEU A 88 -4.52 -7.01 3.30
CA LEU A 88 -4.41 -6.18 2.10
C LEU A 88 -5.71 -5.41 1.80
N ILE A 89 -6.85 -6.07 1.95
CA ILE A 89 -8.17 -5.44 1.75
C ILE A 89 -8.41 -4.35 2.79
N ASP A 90 -8.12 -4.61 4.07
CA ASP A 90 -8.28 -3.64 5.14
C ASP A 90 -7.35 -2.43 4.95
N ALA A 91 -6.11 -2.65 4.50
CA ALA A 91 -5.19 -1.58 4.16
C ALA A 91 -5.73 -0.69 3.03
N VAL A 92 -6.23 -1.29 1.93
CA VAL A 92 -6.86 -0.53 0.83
C VAL A 92 -8.10 0.23 1.31
N GLN A 93 -8.89 -0.39 2.20
CA GLN A 93 -10.09 0.24 2.74
C GLN A 93 -9.75 1.42 3.66
N ALA A 94 -8.70 1.31 4.44
CA ALA A 94 -8.26 2.35 5.38
C ALA A 94 -7.64 3.57 4.69
N GLU A 95 -7.08 3.38 3.48
CA GLU A 95 -6.35 4.43 2.77
C GLU A 95 -7.24 5.60 2.33
N ASN A 96 -6.87 6.81 2.74
CA ASN A 96 -7.61 8.02 2.44
C ASN A 96 -7.31 8.58 1.04
N PHE A 97 -6.09 8.38 0.51
CA PHE A 97 -5.67 8.94 -0.77
C PHE A 97 -6.33 8.27 -1.99
N ILE A 98 -6.89 7.06 -1.82
CA ILE A 98 -7.58 6.31 -2.88
C ILE A 98 -9.06 6.68 -2.86
N THR A 99 -9.65 6.95 -4.05
CA THR A 99 -11.08 7.21 -4.15
C THR A 99 -11.90 5.97 -3.77
N GLU A 100 -13.15 6.17 -3.34
CA GLU A 100 -14.07 5.08 -2.98
C GLU A 100 -14.24 4.07 -4.14
N LYS A 101 -14.43 4.58 -5.37
CA LYS A 101 -14.53 3.76 -6.58
C LYS A 101 -13.28 2.92 -6.81
N LYS A 102 -12.08 3.53 -6.70
CA LYS A 102 -10.82 2.82 -6.90
C LYS A 102 -10.53 1.81 -5.80
N SER A 103 -10.91 2.11 -4.56
CA SER A 103 -10.84 1.15 -3.46
C SER A 103 -11.71 -0.08 -3.74
N ALA A 104 -12.95 0.11 -4.19
CA ALA A 104 -13.84 -1.00 -4.54
C ALA A 104 -13.22 -1.88 -5.66
N GLU A 105 -12.70 -1.26 -6.73
CA GLU A 105 -12.04 -1.99 -7.82
C GLU A 105 -10.82 -2.80 -7.34
N LEU A 106 -10.01 -2.24 -6.44
CA LEU A 106 -8.83 -2.93 -5.87
C LEU A 106 -9.25 -4.06 -4.95
N ILE A 107 -10.24 -3.84 -4.09
CA ILE A 107 -10.80 -4.86 -3.19
C ILE A 107 -11.36 -6.04 -4.00
N ASP A 108 -12.07 -5.77 -5.09
CA ASP A 108 -12.57 -6.82 -5.99
C ASP A 108 -11.43 -7.66 -6.59
N LYS A 109 -10.35 -7.02 -7.03
CA LYS A 109 -9.19 -7.72 -7.58
C LYS A 109 -8.44 -8.53 -6.52
N ILE A 110 -8.22 -7.98 -5.34
CA ILE A 110 -7.51 -8.64 -4.24
C ILE A 110 -8.34 -9.83 -3.73
N SER A 111 -9.64 -9.64 -3.50
CA SER A 111 -10.51 -10.72 -3.02
C SER A 111 -10.60 -11.89 -3.99
N ALA A 112 -10.58 -11.61 -5.31
CA ALA A 112 -10.57 -12.64 -6.35
C ALA A 112 -9.35 -13.57 -6.30
N LEU A 113 -8.23 -13.13 -5.72
CA LEU A 113 -7.05 -13.98 -5.51
C LEU A 113 -7.32 -15.14 -4.54
N GLY A 114 -8.30 -14.99 -3.65
CA GLY A 114 -8.73 -16.05 -2.73
C GLY A 114 -9.64 -17.12 -3.36
N GLY A 115 -10.08 -16.92 -4.61
CA GLY A 115 -11.10 -17.73 -5.28
C GLY A 115 -12.52 -17.25 -4.94
N SER A 116 -13.52 -17.74 -5.68
CA SER A 116 -14.89 -17.24 -5.62
C SER A 116 -15.53 -17.33 -4.22
N HIS A 117 -15.34 -18.45 -3.51
CA HIS A 117 -15.93 -18.65 -2.18
C HIS A 117 -15.37 -17.66 -1.14
N TRP A 118 -14.06 -17.47 -1.10
CA TRP A 118 -13.44 -16.53 -0.17
C TRP A 118 -13.63 -15.08 -0.57
N ALA A 119 -13.73 -14.79 -1.88
CA ALA A 119 -13.97 -13.42 -2.36
C ALA A 119 -15.27 -12.84 -1.77
N ASP A 120 -16.37 -13.62 -1.76
CA ASP A 120 -17.64 -13.18 -1.21
C ASP A 120 -17.57 -12.99 0.32
N ILE A 121 -16.90 -13.90 1.03
CA ILE A 121 -16.71 -13.80 2.48
C ILE A 121 -15.87 -12.57 2.85
N LEU A 122 -14.76 -12.36 2.14
CA LEU A 122 -13.87 -11.21 2.38
C LEU A 122 -14.59 -9.88 2.15
N LYS A 123 -15.44 -9.79 1.11
CA LYS A 123 -16.25 -8.60 0.83
C LYS A 123 -17.37 -8.39 1.84
N SER A 124 -18.07 -9.44 2.26
CA SER A 124 -19.18 -9.34 3.22
C SER A 124 -18.73 -8.93 4.62
N ASN A 125 -17.50 -9.25 4.99
CA ASN A 125 -16.89 -8.94 6.30
C ASN A 125 -16.15 -7.59 6.33
N LEU A 126 -16.33 -6.74 5.30
CA LEU A 126 -15.77 -5.39 5.31
C LEU A 126 -16.55 -4.51 6.31
N VAL A 127 -15.86 -4.10 7.36
CA VAL A 127 -16.37 -3.07 8.27
C VAL A 127 -15.90 -1.72 7.72
N CYS A 128 -16.82 -1.01 7.06
CA CYS A 128 -16.54 0.34 6.56
C CYS A 128 -16.52 1.31 7.76
N PHE A 129 -15.33 1.68 8.21
CA PHE A 129 -15.18 2.90 8.97
C PHE A 129 -15.35 4.07 7.98
N ASN A 130 -16.01 5.15 8.41
CA ASN A 130 -16.20 6.36 7.61
C ASN A 130 -14.85 7.07 7.40
N THR A 131 -13.97 6.48 6.62
CA THR A 131 -12.74 7.14 6.15
C THR A 131 -13.14 8.13 5.06
N ARG A 132 -12.81 9.40 5.25
CA ARG A 132 -13.03 10.43 4.23
C ARG A 132 -12.04 10.21 3.09
N LYS A 133 -12.48 9.47 2.08
CA LYS A 133 -11.66 9.22 0.88
C LYS A 133 -11.58 10.46 -0.01
N HIS A 134 -10.46 10.64 -0.68
CA HIS A 134 -10.30 11.69 -1.68
C HIS A 134 -11.27 11.47 -2.86
N SER A 135 -11.81 12.56 -3.39
CA SER A 135 -12.65 12.54 -4.60
C SER A 135 -11.84 12.61 -5.90
N ASN A 136 -10.54 12.88 -5.80
CA ASN A 136 -9.68 13.13 -6.95
C ASN A 136 -9.03 11.84 -7.47
N GLU A 137 -9.54 11.28 -8.56
CA GLU A 137 -8.96 10.09 -9.22
C GLU A 137 -7.59 10.37 -9.88
N THR A 138 -7.23 11.64 -10.11
CA THR A 138 -5.96 11.98 -10.79
C THR A 138 -4.75 11.64 -9.93
N ILE A 139 -4.88 11.54 -8.61
CA ILE A 139 -3.79 11.17 -7.69
C ILE A 139 -3.18 9.83 -8.09
N TYR A 140 -4.00 8.85 -8.39
CA TYR A 140 -3.55 7.52 -8.81
C TYR A 140 -2.66 7.58 -10.07
N TYR A 141 -3.07 8.38 -11.07
CA TYR A 141 -2.29 8.56 -12.28
C TYR A 141 -1.02 9.37 -12.03
N SER A 142 -1.09 10.41 -11.18
CA SER A 142 0.07 11.21 -10.80
C SER A 142 1.16 10.38 -10.13
N VAL A 143 0.78 9.43 -9.25
CA VAL A 143 1.71 8.46 -8.65
C VAL A 143 2.40 7.64 -9.75
N GLY A 144 1.65 7.11 -10.73
CA GLY A 144 2.21 6.36 -11.84
C GLY A 144 3.19 7.18 -12.69
N TYR A 145 2.81 8.40 -13.08
CA TYR A 145 3.71 9.28 -13.85
C TYR A 145 4.99 9.65 -13.10
N LEU A 146 4.91 9.84 -11.78
CA LEU A 146 6.08 10.12 -10.97
C LEU A 146 7.00 8.91 -10.85
N GLU A 147 6.46 7.70 -10.67
CA GLU A 147 7.24 6.46 -10.70
C GLU A 147 7.92 6.25 -12.05
N ASP A 148 7.18 6.44 -13.17
CA ASP A 148 7.72 6.34 -14.51
C ASP A 148 8.88 7.35 -14.73
N ALA A 149 8.71 8.60 -14.28
CA ALA A 149 9.74 9.63 -14.38
C ALA A 149 10.99 9.28 -13.57
N ILE A 150 10.81 8.73 -12.35
CA ILE A 150 11.92 8.27 -11.51
C ILE A 150 12.66 7.11 -12.17
N GLN A 151 11.93 6.13 -12.72
CA GLN A 151 12.51 4.97 -13.38
C GLN A 151 13.25 5.35 -14.66
N GLN A 152 12.69 6.28 -15.46
CA GLN A 152 13.27 6.75 -16.71
C GLN A 152 14.33 7.83 -16.53
N GLU A 153 14.58 8.26 -15.29
CA GLU A 153 15.53 9.33 -14.95
C GLU A 153 15.21 10.67 -15.65
N ASN A 154 13.93 10.95 -15.83
CA ASN A 154 13.42 12.13 -16.48
C ASN A 154 12.87 13.17 -15.50
N LYS A 155 12.89 14.43 -15.92
CA LYS A 155 12.25 15.53 -15.19
C LYS A 155 10.74 15.45 -15.28
N VAL A 156 10.07 16.10 -14.34
CA VAL A 156 8.61 16.24 -14.33
C VAL A 156 8.20 17.70 -14.30
N LEU A 157 7.06 17.95 -14.91
CA LEU A 157 6.39 19.25 -14.92
C LEU A 157 5.03 19.09 -14.27
N PHE A 158 4.64 20.05 -13.41
CA PHE A 158 3.33 20.08 -12.78
C PHE A 158 2.94 21.50 -12.34
N ARG A 159 1.67 21.70 -12.01
CA ARG A 159 1.17 22.84 -11.24
C ARG A 159 0.89 22.40 -9.82
N TYR A 160 1.08 23.32 -8.87
CA TYR A 160 0.87 23.03 -7.44
C TYR A 160 -0.19 23.98 -6.87
N PHE A 161 -1.12 23.44 -6.08
CA PHE A 161 -2.20 24.20 -5.49
C PHE A 161 -2.34 23.96 -3.99
N ASP A 162 -2.91 24.93 -3.31
CA ASP A 162 -3.47 24.82 -1.96
C ASP A 162 -5.00 24.83 -2.05
N LEU A 163 -5.67 24.50 -0.95
CA LEU A 163 -7.12 24.63 -0.83
C LEU A 163 -7.44 25.87 0.00
N ASN A 164 -8.44 26.64 -0.45
CA ASN A 164 -9.01 27.72 0.35
C ASN A 164 -10.03 27.16 1.37
N GLU A 165 -10.64 28.06 2.14
CA GLU A 165 -11.66 27.73 3.16
C GLU A 165 -12.91 27.05 2.60
N ASN A 166 -13.18 27.19 1.30
CA ASN A 166 -14.29 26.54 0.59
C ASN A 166 -13.90 25.19 -0.02
N GLY A 167 -12.62 24.77 0.11
CA GLY A 167 -12.10 23.55 -0.51
C GLY A 167 -11.77 23.69 -2.00
N GLU A 168 -11.71 24.92 -2.53
CA GLU A 168 -11.38 25.19 -3.94
C GLU A 168 -9.87 25.27 -4.14
N LYS A 169 -9.40 24.83 -5.33
CA LYS A 169 -7.99 24.88 -5.69
C LYS A 169 -7.50 26.30 -5.92
N VAL A 170 -6.48 26.72 -5.18
CA VAL A 170 -5.77 27.99 -5.37
C VAL A 170 -4.34 27.66 -5.82
N TYR A 171 -4.04 27.90 -7.10
CA TYR A 171 -2.72 27.60 -7.65
C TYR A 171 -1.67 28.55 -7.11
N ARG A 172 -0.54 28.00 -6.66
CA ARG A 172 0.61 28.79 -6.23
C ARG A 172 1.24 29.51 -7.41
N ARG A 173 1.70 30.76 -7.17
CA ARG A 173 2.39 31.60 -8.15
C ARG A 173 1.60 31.71 -9.48
N ASP A 174 0.29 32.02 -9.38
CA ASP A 174 -0.59 32.22 -10.54
C ASP A 174 -0.58 31.04 -11.54
N GLY A 175 -0.53 29.81 -11.03
CA GLY A 175 -0.52 28.60 -11.87
C GLY A 175 0.83 28.29 -12.51
N HIS A 176 1.92 28.78 -11.91
CA HIS A 176 3.28 28.48 -12.37
C HIS A 176 3.50 26.98 -12.56
N ARG A 177 4.11 26.63 -13.68
CA ARG A 177 4.53 25.27 -13.99
C ARG A 177 5.91 24.99 -13.38
N TYR A 178 5.96 24.07 -12.44
CA TYR A 178 7.19 23.65 -11.79
C TYR A 178 7.85 22.57 -12.65
N VAL A 179 9.09 22.80 -13.07
CA VAL A 179 9.96 21.77 -13.67
C VAL A 179 10.96 21.36 -12.60
N VAL A 180 10.95 20.10 -12.24
CA VAL A 180 11.76 19.57 -11.15
C VAL A 180 12.35 18.20 -11.50
N GLU A 181 13.35 17.78 -10.76
CA GLU A 181 14.04 16.50 -10.91
C GLU A 181 13.55 15.55 -9.81
N PRO A 182 12.69 14.56 -10.09
CA PRO A 182 12.16 13.65 -9.09
C PRO A 182 13.28 12.71 -8.62
N VAL A 183 13.38 12.58 -7.30
CA VAL A 183 14.39 11.76 -6.62
C VAL A 183 13.75 10.48 -6.09
N ALA A 184 12.64 10.61 -5.36
CA ALA A 184 11.91 9.49 -4.80
C ALA A 184 10.43 9.81 -4.57
N LEU A 185 9.61 8.78 -4.59
CA LEU A 185 8.24 8.83 -4.15
C LEU A 185 8.15 8.18 -2.76
N VAL A 186 7.55 8.88 -1.81
CA VAL A 186 7.48 8.45 -0.40
C VAL A 186 6.04 8.48 0.07
N PHE A 187 5.60 7.38 0.67
CA PHE A 187 4.31 7.32 1.35
C PHE A 187 4.49 7.58 2.85
N TYR A 188 3.84 8.62 3.36
CA TYR A 188 3.94 9.01 4.76
C TYR A 188 2.64 9.65 5.26
N GLU A 189 2.15 9.19 6.41
CA GLU A 189 0.91 9.69 7.06
C GLU A 189 -0.25 9.87 6.05
N ASP A 190 -0.69 8.76 5.45
CA ASP A 190 -1.80 8.67 4.49
C ASP A 190 -1.64 9.52 3.20
N ASN A 191 -0.43 9.99 2.90
CA ASN A 191 -0.19 10.80 1.70
C ASN A 191 1.07 10.38 0.96
N TYR A 192 1.03 10.50 -0.37
CA TYR A 192 2.23 10.41 -1.20
C TYR A 192 2.91 11.78 -1.30
N TYR A 193 4.24 11.74 -1.18
CA TYR A 193 5.12 12.87 -1.38
C TYR A 193 6.14 12.53 -2.45
N VAL A 194 6.39 13.45 -3.36
CA VAL A 194 7.57 13.36 -4.23
C VAL A 194 8.68 14.23 -3.66
N VAL A 195 9.81 13.60 -3.41
CA VAL A 195 11.07 14.28 -3.10
C VAL A 195 11.69 14.71 -4.42
N VAL A 196 12.01 15.97 -4.57
CA VAL A 196 12.59 16.52 -5.79
C VAL A 196 13.85 17.29 -5.49
N TYR A 197 14.77 17.30 -6.44
CA TYR A 197 15.88 18.23 -6.48
C TYR A 197 15.55 19.40 -7.40
N SER A 198 15.88 20.59 -6.95
CA SER A 198 15.77 21.81 -7.73
C SER A 198 17.15 22.35 -8.08
N ALA A 199 17.57 22.16 -9.32
CA ALA A 199 18.85 22.68 -9.82
C ALA A 199 18.93 24.21 -9.72
N LYS A 200 17.79 24.91 -9.81
CA LYS A 200 17.73 26.37 -9.68
C LYS A 200 18.08 26.88 -8.30
N HIS A 201 17.75 26.11 -7.26
CA HIS A 201 17.93 26.50 -5.85
C HIS A 201 19.00 25.67 -5.15
N ASP A 202 19.60 24.71 -5.85
CA ASP A 202 20.55 23.69 -5.31
C ASP A 202 20.08 23.08 -3.99
N SER A 203 18.80 22.70 -3.94
CA SER A 203 18.13 22.21 -2.75
C SER A 203 17.09 21.17 -3.07
N THR A 204 16.75 20.34 -2.07
CA THR A 204 15.63 19.42 -2.13
C THR A 204 14.34 20.07 -1.65
N ALA A 205 13.22 19.61 -2.18
CA ALA A 205 11.87 20.00 -1.74
C ALA A 205 10.94 18.78 -1.77
N ASN A 206 9.88 18.83 -0.95
CA ASN A 206 8.87 17.78 -0.88
C ASN A 206 7.52 18.37 -1.32
N TYR A 207 6.88 17.70 -2.27
CA TYR A 207 5.55 18.08 -2.74
C TYR A 207 4.56 16.95 -2.46
N ARG A 208 3.40 17.29 -1.90
CA ARG A 208 2.30 16.34 -1.75
C ARG A 208 1.69 16.06 -3.12
N VAL A 209 1.53 14.78 -3.47
CA VAL A 209 1.02 14.38 -4.78
C VAL A 209 -0.45 14.75 -4.97
N ASP A 210 -1.25 14.74 -3.90
CA ASP A 210 -2.66 15.16 -3.92
C ASP A 210 -2.87 16.67 -4.19
N ARG A 211 -1.78 17.46 -4.09
CA ARG A 211 -1.74 18.90 -4.39
C ARG A 211 -1.12 19.22 -5.76
N MET A 212 -0.76 18.20 -6.51
CA MET A 212 -0.23 18.34 -7.85
C MET A 212 -1.37 18.25 -8.88
N ASP A 213 -1.23 19.00 -9.95
CA ASP A 213 -2.16 19.01 -11.06
C ASP A 213 -1.39 19.03 -12.38
N SER A 214 -1.90 18.34 -13.42
CA SER A 214 -1.29 18.27 -14.73
C SER A 214 0.17 17.79 -14.68
N VAL A 215 0.38 16.63 -14.04
CA VAL A 215 1.71 16.00 -13.97
C VAL A 215 2.07 15.44 -15.34
N GLU A 216 3.22 15.87 -15.87
CA GLU A 216 3.75 15.45 -17.17
C GLU A 216 5.21 15.01 -17.00
N VAL A 217 5.57 13.85 -17.58
CA VAL A 217 6.97 13.41 -17.67
C VAL A 217 7.59 14.09 -18.87
N LEU A 218 8.73 14.75 -18.67
CA LEU A 218 9.46 15.43 -19.74
C LEU A 218 10.49 14.49 -20.36
N ASP A 219 10.78 14.68 -21.63
CA ASP A 219 11.91 14.01 -22.31
C ASP A 219 13.22 14.76 -22.07
N GLU A 220 13.50 15.05 -20.79
CA GLU A 220 14.69 15.74 -20.32
C GLU A 220 15.28 14.96 -19.14
N PRO A 221 16.56 14.54 -19.20
CA PRO A 221 17.19 13.78 -18.14
C PRO A 221 17.39 14.63 -16.88
N VAL A 222 17.35 13.96 -15.74
CA VAL A 222 17.71 14.55 -14.45
C VAL A 222 19.25 14.75 -14.34
N SER A 223 19.68 15.64 -13.45
CA SER A 223 21.10 15.88 -13.19
C SER A 223 21.77 14.75 -12.41
N GLN A 224 23.11 14.68 -12.49
CA GLN A 224 23.90 13.75 -11.68
C GLN A 224 23.72 13.98 -10.17
N LYS A 225 23.43 15.21 -9.74
CA LYS A 225 23.13 15.52 -8.33
C LYS A 225 21.82 14.87 -7.89
N ALA A 226 20.76 14.91 -8.70
CA ALA A 226 19.51 14.24 -8.40
C ALA A 226 19.68 12.71 -8.31
N LEU A 227 20.48 12.11 -9.20
CA LEU A 227 20.81 10.68 -9.16
C LEU A 227 21.60 10.30 -7.90
N ALA A 228 22.58 11.12 -7.50
CA ALA A 228 23.35 10.89 -6.28
C ALA A 228 22.45 10.91 -5.03
N LEU A 229 21.51 11.84 -4.96
CA LEU A 229 20.54 11.94 -3.86
C LEU A 229 19.62 10.71 -3.73
N ARG A 230 19.37 9.97 -4.82
CA ARG A 230 18.59 8.71 -4.76
C ARG A 230 19.23 7.67 -3.85
N ASN A 231 20.55 7.58 -3.83
CA ASN A 231 21.28 6.64 -2.99
C ASN A 231 21.24 7.00 -1.49
N GLU A 232 20.93 8.26 -1.18
CA GLU A 232 20.83 8.80 0.17
C GLU A 232 19.37 8.96 0.63
N VAL A 233 18.40 8.57 -0.21
CA VAL A 233 16.96 8.80 0.04
C VAL A 233 16.50 8.21 1.36
N ALA A 234 16.95 7.02 1.73
CA ALA A 234 16.52 6.38 2.98
C ALA A 234 16.88 7.27 4.19
N GLU A 235 18.11 7.77 4.22
CA GLU A 235 18.60 8.64 5.28
C GLU A 235 17.94 10.04 5.23
N TYR A 236 17.76 10.57 4.02
CA TYR A 236 17.05 11.83 3.80
C TYR A 236 15.57 11.69 4.22
N THR A 237 14.92 10.60 3.87
CA THR A 237 13.50 10.35 4.14
C THR A 237 13.27 10.25 5.65
N GLU A 238 14.13 9.55 6.36
CA GLU A 238 14.05 9.47 7.80
C GLU A 238 14.20 10.85 8.46
N ARG A 239 15.08 11.72 7.92
CA ARG A 239 15.24 13.09 8.38
C ARG A 239 14.11 14.02 7.95
N ALA A 240 13.70 13.97 6.69
CA ALA A 240 12.74 14.90 6.08
C ALA A 240 11.29 14.64 6.47
N PHE A 241 10.89 13.37 6.66
CA PHE A 241 9.50 13.03 6.94
C PHE A 241 9.16 12.97 8.44
N LYS A 242 10.14 12.83 9.29
CA LYS A 242 9.96 13.21 10.71
C LYS A 242 9.83 14.74 10.87
N MET A 243 9.84 15.51 9.75
CA MET A 243 10.20 16.92 9.71
C MET A 243 9.27 17.79 8.88
N TYR A 244 8.46 18.56 9.54
CA TYR A 244 8.13 19.89 9.06
C TYR A 244 9.18 20.87 9.60
N GLY A 245 10.31 21.00 8.90
CA GLY A 245 11.32 22.03 9.04
C GLY A 245 11.75 22.40 10.48
N GLY A 246 12.82 21.82 10.97
CA GLY A 246 13.44 22.18 12.24
C GLY A 246 14.65 21.30 12.52
N GLN A 247 15.54 21.69 13.40
CA GLN A 247 16.60 20.81 13.87
C GLN A 247 16.00 19.78 14.85
N PRO A 248 16.43 18.50 14.80
CA PRO A 248 16.03 17.52 15.79
C PRO A 248 16.52 17.92 17.17
N VAL A 249 15.64 17.90 18.15
CA VAL A 249 15.95 18.16 19.55
C VAL A 249 15.68 16.92 20.39
N ASP A 250 16.49 16.71 21.41
CA ASP A 250 16.23 15.72 22.43
C ASP A 250 15.21 16.30 23.41
N LEU A 251 14.01 15.72 23.41
CA LEU A 251 12.91 16.17 24.25
C LEU A 251 12.65 15.14 25.35
N VAL A 252 12.55 15.62 26.57
CA VAL A 252 12.10 14.79 27.69
C VAL A 252 10.60 14.96 27.85
N ILE A 253 9.85 13.88 27.69
CA ILE A 253 8.39 13.86 27.89
C ILE A 253 8.05 13.12 29.17
N GLU A 254 7.22 13.74 30.03
CA GLU A 254 6.62 13.10 31.20
C GLU A 254 5.13 12.82 30.89
N PHE A 255 4.67 11.61 31.16
CA PHE A 255 3.32 11.16 30.80
C PHE A 255 2.79 10.12 31.80
N ASP A 256 1.47 9.94 31.82
CA ASP A 256 0.77 8.92 32.62
C ASP A 256 1.12 7.51 32.11
N ASP A 257 1.29 6.55 33.01
CA ASP A 257 1.65 5.17 32.65
C ASP A 257 0.64 4.50 31.71
N LYS A 258 -0.62 4.96 31.66
CA LYS A 258 -1.62 4.52 30.67
C LYS A 258 -1.27 4.85 29.22
N LEU A 259 -0.36 5.80 29.01
CA LEU A 259 0.07 6.24 27.69
C LEU A 259 1.34 5.53 27.19
N ILE A 260 1.88 4.55 27.92
CA ILE A 260 3.08 3.80 27.52
C ILE A 260 2.91 3.25 26.11
N GLY A 261 1.79 2.60 25.79
CA GLY A 261 1.50 2.08 24.45
C GLY A 261 1.52 3.18 23.38
N VAL A 262 0.85 4.31 23.62
CA VAL A 262 0.79 5.45 22.70
C VAL A 262 2.18 6.05 22.42
N VAL A 263 3.05 6.06 23.43
CA VAL A 263 4.43 6.55 23.29
C VAL A 263 5.28 5.55 22.47
N TYR A 264 5.14 4.25 22.72
CA TYR A 264 5.80 3.22 21.88
C TYR A 264 5.30 3.24 20.44
N ASP A 265 3.99 3.37 20.22
CA ASP A 265 3.40 3.46 18.88
C ASP A 265 3.96 4.65 18.08
N LYS A 266 4.25 5.78 18.77
CA LYS A 266 4.75 6.99 18.10
C LYS A 266 6.26 7.02 17.90
N PHE A 267 7.03 6.55 18.89
CA PHE A 267 8.49 6.70 18.92
C PHE A 267 9.25 5.39 18.74
N GLY A 268 8.54 4.26 18.68
CA GLY A 268 9.11 2.94 18.48
C GLY A 268 9.39 2.19 19.79
N GLU A 269 9.42 0.86 19.70
CA GLU A 269 9.62 -0.05 20.84
C GLU A 269 11.00 0.11 21.52
N ASP A 270 11.98 0.69 20.82
CA ASP A 270 13.33 0.95 21.35
C ASP A 270 13.38 2.18 22.27
N THR A 271 12.27 2.90 22.44
CA THR A 271 12.20 4.10 23.28
C THR A 271 12.46 3.77 24.74
N LYS A 272 13.53 4.35 25.29
CA LYS A 272 13.89 4.15 26.70
C LYS A 272 12.97 4.97 27.61
N MET A 273 12.23 4.27 28.47
CA MET A 273 11.35 4.87 29.44
C MET A 273 11.80 4.58 30.87
N LEU A 274 11.61 5.53 31.74
CA LEU A 274 11.88 5.40 33.16
C LEU A 274 10.61 5.75 33.95
N ARG A 275 10.34 5.02 35.03
CA ARG A 275 9.28 5.39 35.96
C ARG A 275 9.78 6.52 36.86
N ALA A 276 9.15 7.69 36.78
CA ALA A 276 9.54 8.87 37.54
C ALA A 276 8.84 8.97 38.90
N GLN A 277 7.55 8.66 38.95
CA GLN A 277 6.68 8.69 40.15
C GLN A 277 5.59 7.64 40.05
N GLU A 278 4.75 7.51 41.05
CA GLU A 278 3.55 6.69 40.97
C GLU A 278 2.64 7.19 39.83
N HIS A 279 2.32 6.26 38.90
CA HIS A 279 1.54 6.53 37.68
C HIS A 279 2.17 7.49 36.68
N LYS A 280 3.49 7.81 36.78
CA LYS A 280 4.17 8.66 35.80
C LYS A 280 5.43 8.05 35.26
N CYS A 281 5.58 8.15 33.95
CA CYS A 281 6.76 7.73 33.20
C CYS A 281 7.42 8.92 32.50
N VAL A 282 8.70 8.80 32.27
CA VAL A 282 9.53 9.76 31.53
C VAL A 282 10.23 9.04 30.40
N ALA A 283 10.20 9.61 29.21
CA ALA A 283 10.97 9.13 28.06
C ALA A 283 11.78 10.28 27.44
N THR A 284 12.98 9.96 26.97
CA THR A 284 13.77 10.88 26.15
C THR A 284 13.59 10.47 24.70
N VAL A 285 13.03 11.37 23.90
CA VAL A 285 12.71 11.15 22.49
C VAL A 285 13.37 12.20 21.62
N LYS A 286 13.84 11.78 20.45
CA LYS A 286 14.43 12.69 19.47
C LYS A 286 13.34 13.13 18.52
N VAL A 287 12.96 14.40 18.58
CA VAL A 287 11.84 14.94 17.80
C VAL A 287 12.23 16.24 17.13
N GLN A 288 11.51 16.57 16.10
CA GLN A 288 11.47 17.91 15.56
C GLN A 288 10.20 18.61 16.05
N ILE A 289 10.39 19.76 16.66
CA ILE A 289 9.27 20.58 17.10
C ILE A 289 8.63 21.21 15.85
N SER A 290 7.48 20.68 15.47
CA SER A 290 6.74 21.06 14.28
C SER A 290 5.25 21.25 14.62
N PRO A 291 4.46 21.91 13.76
CA PRO A 291 3.00 21.94 13.94
C PRO A 291 2.37 20.55 14.03
N THR A 292 2.89 19.56 13.33
CA THR A 292 2.44 18.17 13.38
C THR A 292 2.75 17.52 14.72
N PHE A 293 3.95 17.76 15.28
CA PHE A 293 4.30 17.30 16.61
C PHE A 293 3.35 17.88 17.66
N TRP A 294 3.09 19.16 17.60
CA TRP A 294 2.11 19.82 18.50
C TRP A 294 0.70 19.27 18.27
N GLY A 295 0.29 19.03 17.02
CA GLY A 295 -0.99 18.41 16.68
C GLY A 295 -1.17 17.03 17.30
N TRP A 296 -0.10 16.21 17.35
CA TRP A 296 -0.09 14.93 18.04
C TRP A 296 -0.07 15.11 19.58
N LEU A 297 0.71 16.05 20.07
CA LEU A 297 0.87 16.28 21.50
C LEU A 297 -0.42 16.76 22.16
N PHE A 298 -1.21 17.61 21.49
CA PHE A 298 -2.44 18.19 22.06
C PHE A 298 -3.51 17.16 22.42
N PRO A 299 -3.89 16.19 21.60
CA PRO A 299 -4.82 15.13 22.00
C PRO A 299 -4.31 14.28 23.14
N VAL A 300 -2.99 14.05 23.19
CA VAL A 300 -2.32 13.27 24.23
C VAL A 300 -2.14 14.10 25.52
N SER A 301 -1.99 15.43 25.43
CA SER A 301 -1.78 16.32 26.56
C SER A 301 -3.03 16.49 27.45
N TYR A 302 -4.23 16.22 26.95
CA TYR A 302 -5.44 16.15 27.78
C TYR A 302 -5.32 15.06 28.88
N THR A 303 -4.34 14.19 28.76
CA THR A 303 -4.01 13.10 29.68
C THR A 303 -2.69 13.31 30.46
N HIS A 304 -2.26 14.57 30.69
CA HIS A 304 -1.14 14.94 31.58
C HIS A 304 0.27 14.70 31.00
N LEU A 305 0.53 15.15 29.78
CA LEU A 305 1.86 15.15 29.19
C LEU A 305 2.54 16.51 29.39
N ARG A 306 3.75 16.53 29.97
CA ARG A 306 4.61 17.72 30.08
C ARG A 306 5.88 17.51 29.27
N ALA A 307 6.21 18.47 28.43
CA ALA A 307 7.47 18.47 27.67
C ALA A 307 8.42 19.50 28.26
N HIS A 308 9.66 19.09 28.57
CA HIS A 308 10.72 19.96 28.99
C HIS A 308 11.86 19.91 27.95
N GLU A 309 12.16 21.06 27.40
CA GLU A 309 13.34 21.22 26.54
C GLU A 309 14.61 21.13 27.42
N THR A 310 15.50 20.18 27.15
CA THR A 310 16.81 20.15 27.75
C THR A 310 17.68 21.20 27.07
N LEU A 311 17.69 22.42 27.59
CA LEU A 311 18.70 23.40 27.22
C LEU A 311 20.07 22.85 27.67
N ARG A 312 20.92 22.49 26.69
CA ARG A 312 22.37 22.31 26.95
C ARG A 312 22.96 23.69 27.18
N TYR A 313 23.40 23.94 28.43
CA TYR A 313 24.40 24.95 28.73
C TYR A 313 25.79 24.41 28.34
#